data_6eac6270843f3af4c8fbc2127a39c975
#
_entry.id   6eac6270843f3af4c8fbc2127a39c975
#
_cell.length_a   1.000
_cell.length_b   1.000
_cell.length_c   1.000
_cell.angle_alpha   90.00
_cell.angle_beta   90.00
_cell.angle_gamma   90.00
#
_symmetry.space_group_name_H-M   'P 1'
#
loop_
_entity.id
_entity.type
_entity.pdbx_description
1 polymer ?
#
loop_
_entity_poly.entity_id
_entity_poly.type
_entity_poly.pdbx_seq_one_letter_code
_entity_poly.pdbx_strand_id
1 'polypeptide(L)'
;MLVRDAMSTVVLTIGPAHPLRQAAGLMAARRVGAAVVLDGDAEGPGILTERDILTSVGTGQDPDREIAGAHTTTEVVFAAPSWTLEEAAEAMSRGGFRHLIVLDDAGPVGIVSVRDIVRCWAPARRHRETLVG
;
A
#
# COMPACT_ATOMS: atom_id res chain seq x y z
N MET A 1 -18.73 6.90 -0.36
CA MET A 1 -17.43 7.21 0.27
C MET A 1 -16.33 7.12 -0.77
N LEU A 2 -15.43 8.05 -0.75
CA LEU A 2 -14.35 8.16 -1.72
C LEU A 2 -13.04 7.64 -1.15
N VAL A 3 -12.10 7.33 -2.04
CA VAL A 3 -10.75 6.89 -1.66
C VAL A 3 -10.10 7.87 -0.70
N ARG A 4 -10.21 9.19 -0.95
CA ARG A 4 -9.64 10.21 -0.06
C ARG A 4 -10.17 10.16 1.37
N ASP A 5 -11.36 9.61 1.59
CA ASP A 5 -11.95 9.48 2.92
C ASP A 5 -11.39 8.29 3.70
N ALA A 6 -10.87 7.29 2.99
CA ALA A 6 -10.41 6.03 3.58
C ALA A 6 -8.89 5.86 3.56
N MET A 7 -8.19 6.51 2.63
CA MET A 7 -6.75 6.35 2.46
C MET A 7 -5.96 6.79 3.68
N SER A 8 -4.79 6.19 3.86
CA SER A 8 -3.79 6.71 4.77
C SER A 8 -3.02 7.82 4.07
N THR A 9 -2.87 8.95 4.75
CA THR A 9 -2.03 10.06 4.28
C THR A 9 -0.58 9.93 4.76
N VAL A 10 -0.31 8.93 5.59
CA VAL A 10 1.06 8.60 6.00
C VAL A 10 1.68 7.78 4.86
N VAL A 11 2.40 8.46 3.97
CA VAL A 11 3.06 7.82 2.83
C VAL A 11 4.55 7.73 3.15
N LEU A 12 5.01 6.51 3.40
CA LEU A 12 6.44 6.25 3.55
C LEU A 12 7.03 6.14 2.16
N THR A 13 8.00 6.99 1.85
CA THR A 13 8.71 6.96 0.58
C THR A 13 10.16 6.54 0.83
N ILE A 14 10.62 5.58 0.04
CA ILE A 14 11.99 5.05 0.13
C ILE A 14 12.61 5.03 -1.26
N GLY A 15 13.94 4.90 -1.30
CA GLY A 15 14.67 4.68 -2.54
C GLY A 15 14.89 3.20 -2.83
N PRO A 16 15.26 2.84 -4.07
CA PRO A 16 15.46 1.45 -4.47
C PRO A 16 16.67 0.79 -3.79
N ALA A 17 17.62 1.56 -3.32
CA ALA A 17 18.85 1.03 -2.70
C ALA A 17 18.70 0.69 -1.21
N HIS A 18 17.56 1.01 -0.59
CA HIS A 18 17.34 0.66 0.82
C HIS A 18 17.37 -0.86 1.00
N PRO A 19 18.15 -1.40 1.94
CA PRO A 19 18.05 -2.82 2.30
C PRO A 19 16.64 -3.16 2.78
N LEU A 20 16.18 -4.38 2.51
CA LEU A 20 14.86 -4.81 2.95
C LEU A 20 14.67 -4.69 4.45
N ARG A 21 15.71 -4.99 5.24
CA ARG A 21 15.63 -4.84 6.70
C ARG A 21 15.35 -3.40 7.10
N GLN A 22 16.01 -2.44 6.46
CA GLN A 22 15.78 -1.03 6.73
C GLN A 22 14.38 -0.60 6.33
N ALA A 23 13.93 -1.03 5.14
CA ALA A 23 12.57 -0.76 4.68
C ALA A 23 11.54 -1.34 5.66
N ALA A 24 11.73 -2.58 6.08
CA ALA A 24 10.86 -3.24 7.05
C ALA A 24 10.80 -2.48 8.37
N GLY A 25 11.96 -2.02 8.87
CA GLY A 25 12.03 -1.24 10.10
C GLY A 25 11.27 0.08 10.01
N LEU A 26 11.40 0.78 8.89
CA LEU A 26 10.69 2.03 8.65
C LEU A 26 9.17 1.80 8.56
N MET A 27 8.76 0.73 7.86
CA MET A 27 7.34 0.36 7.74
C MET A 27 6.75 0.00 9.10
N ALA A 28 7.47 -0.80 9.88
CA ALA A 28 7.03 -1.19 11.22
C ALA A 28 6.90 0.01 12.16
N ALA A 29 7.87 0.93 12.13
CA ALA A 29 7.85 2.13 12.96
C ALA A 29 6.66 3.04 12.65
N ARG A 30 6.24 3.08 11.40
CA ARG A 30 5.10 3.89 10.96
C ARG A 30 3.79 3.12 10.88
N ARG A 31 3.81 1.84 11.18
CA ARG A 31 2.65 0.94 11.16
C ARG A 31 1.95 0.94 9.80
N VAL A 32 2.75 0.91 8.74
CA VAL A 32 2.24 0.81 7.37
C VAL A 32 2.65 -0.52 6.75
N GLY A 33 1.80 -1.06 5.90
CA GLY A 33 2.05 -2.33 5.21
C GLY A 33 2.63 -2.18 3.82
N ALA A 34 2.90 -0.96 3.39
CA ALA A 34 3.45 -0.66 2.07
C ALA A 34 4.25 0.62 2.09
N ALA A 35 5.26 0.69 1.22
CA ALA A 35 6.05 1.89 0.99
C ALA A 35 6.05 2.22 -0.50
N VAL A 36 6.07 3.51 -0.80
CA VAL A 36 6.25 4.01 -2.16
C VAL A 36 7.75 4.04 -2.45
N VAL A 37 8.16 3.42 -3.54
CA VAL A 37 9.55 3.40 -3.96
C VAL A 37 9.73 4.36 -5.13
N LEU A 38 10.50 5.41 -4.91
CA LEU A 38 10.82 6.39 -5.94
C LEU A 38 12.23 6.11 -6.47
N ASP A 39 12.29 5.70 -7.73
CA ASP A 39 13.52 5.45 -8.44
C ASP A 39 13.62 6.48 -9.59
N GLY A 40 14.65 7.30 -9.58
CA GLY A 40 14.84 8.33 -10.59
C GLY A 40 14.99 7.79 -12.01
N ASP A 41 15.39 6.52 -12.14
CA ASP A 41 15.55 5.87 -13.44
C ASP A 41 14.28 5.15 -13.92
N ALA A 42 13.23 5.07 -13.07
CA ALA A 42 11.97 4.43 -13.40
C ALA A 42 10.95 5.45 -13.90
N GLU A 43 9.97 4.97 -14.65
CA GLU A 43 8.92 5.82 -15.24
C GLU A 43 7.87 6.29 -14.25
N GLY A 44 7.92 5.84 -13.02
CA GLY A 44 6.96 6.26 -12.00
C GLY A 44 7.18 5.54 -10.69
N PRO A 45 6.36 5.87 -9.68
CA PRO A 45 6.47 5.23 -8.38
C PRO A 45 6.17 3.75 -8.46
N GLY A 46 6.94 2.95 -7.70
CA GLY A 46 6.65 1.56 -7.45
C GLY A 46 6.15 1.38 -6.02
N ILE A 47 5.76 0.16 -5.69
CA ILE A 47 5.29 -0.18 -4.35
C ILE A 47 6.04 -1.40 -3.82
N LEU A 48 6.46 -1.31 -2.57
CA LEU A 48 7.03 -2.42 -1.80
C LEU A 48 6.06 -2.73 -0.66
N THR A 49 5.60 -3.97 -0.57
CA THR A 49 4.65 -4.37 0.45
C THR A 49 5.29 -5.29 1.49
N GLU A 50 4.64 -5.42 2.64
CA GLU A 50 5.07 -6.36 3.68
C GLU A 50 5.10 -7.80 3.15
N ARG A 51 4.23 -8.15 2.21
CA ARG A 51 4.24 -9.48 1.56
C ARG A 51 5.51 -9.69 0.74
N ASP A 52 5.98 -8.67 0.03
CA ASP A 52 7.21 -8.76 -0.76
C ASP A 52 8.40 -9.07 0.15
N ILE A 53 8.46 -8.41 1.30
CA ILE A 53 9.51 -8.64 2.29
C ILE A 53 9.40 -10.04 2.87
N LEU A 54 8.20 -10.45 3.26
CA LEU A 54 7.95 -11.77 3.82
C LEU A 54 8.35 -12.88 2.84
N THR A 55 8.00 -12.72 1.56
CA THR A 55 8.33 -13.69 0.51
C THR A 55 9.85 -13.82 0.35
N SER A 56 10.56 -12.69 0.35
CA SER A 56 12.03 -12.70 0.25
C SER A 56 12.67 -13.44 1.41
N VAL A 57 12.28 -13.10 2.62
CA VAL A 57 12.81 -13.75 3.84
C VAL A 57 12.44 -15.23 3.86
N GLY A 58 11.19 -15.55 3.53
CA GLY A 58 10.68 -16.93 3.54
C GLY A 58 11.35 -17.84 2.52
N THR A 59 11.89 -17.29 1.43
CA THR A 59 12.63 -18.05 0.42
C THR A 59 14.13 -18.11 0.72
N GLY A 60 14.57 -17.59 1.86
CA GLY A 60 15.94 -17.72 2.33
C GLY A 60 16.87 -16.59 1.93
N GLN A 61 16.35 -15.49 1.40
CA GLN A 61 17.17 -14.33 1.05
C GLN A 61 17.52 -13.52 2.29
N ASP A 62 18.67 -12.87 2.25
CA ASP A 62 19.18 -12.07 3.36
C ASP A 62 18.65 -10.62 3.26
N PRO A 63 17.82 -10.17 4.20
CA PRO A 63 17.25 -8.82 4.15
C PRO A 63 18.28 -7.71 4.29
N ASP A 64 19.50 -8.00 4.75
CA ASP A 64 20.58 -7.03 4.82
C ASP A 64 21.28 -6.85 3.47
N ARG A 65 21.11 -7.80 2.55
CA ARG A 65 21.71 -7.75 1.21
C ARG A 65 20.69 -7.45 0.12
N GLU A 66 19.46 -7.92 0.29
CA GLU A 66 18.40 -7.62 -0.68
C GLU A 66 18.00 -6.17 -0.57
N ILE A 67 17.82 -5.52 -1.72
CA ILE A 67 17.43 -4.11 -1.78
C ILE A 67 15.97 -3.97 -2.21
N ALA A 68 15.35 -2.89 -1.78
CA ALA A 68 13.94 -2.61 -2.06
C ALA A 68 13.63 -2.64 -3.58
N GLY A 69 14.52 -2.09 -4.39
CA GLY A 69 14.31 -2.03 -5.84
C GLY A 69 14.18 -3.38 -6.52
N ALA A 70 14.81 -4.42 -5.96
CA ALA A 70 14.73 -5.78 -6.50
C ALA A 70 13.40 -6.46 -6.20
N HIS A 71 12.62 -5.91 -5.26
CA HIS A 71 11.36 -6.51 -4.80
C HIS A 71 10.16 -5.58 -5.00
N THR A 72 10.38 -4.41 -5.58
CA THR A 72 9.35 -3.42 -5.86
C THR A 72 8.51 -3.84 -7.06
N THR A 73 7.19 -3.73 -6.93
CA THR A 73 6.29 -3.85 -8.06
C THR A 73 6.19 -2.50 -8.76
N THR A 74 6.47 -2.48 -10.06
CA THR A 74 6.44 -1.26 -10.88
C THR A 74 5.20 -1.18 -11.76
N GLU A 75 4.56 -2.30 -12.04
CA GLU A 75 3.30 -2.34 -12.78
C GLU A 75 2.15 -2.17 -11.79
N VAL A 76 1.96 -0.95 -11.33
CA VAL A 76 0.95 -0.63 -10.31
C VAL A 76 -0.23 0.10 -10.94
N VAL A 77 -1.41 -0.09 -10.34
CA VAL A 77 -2.59 0.71 -10.64
C VAL A 77 -2.65 1.83 -9.62
N PHE A 78 -2.80 3.04 -10.11
CA PHE A 78 -2.94 4.22 -9.27
C PHE A 78 -4.42 4.57 -9.12
N ALA A 79 -4.83 4.92 -7.90
CA ALA A 79 -6.16 5.43 -7.66
C ALA A 79 -6.12 6.96 -7.62
N ALA A 80 -7.20 7.60 -8.03
CA ALA A 80 -7.40 9.02 -7.80
C ALA A 80 -8.12 9.23 -6.46
N PRO A 81 -7.87 10.36 -5.76
CA PRO A 81 -8.59 10.65 -4.51
C PRO A 81 -10.12 10.64 -4.67
N SER A 82 -10.59 10.96 -5.85
CA SER A 82 -12.03 11.03 -6.18
C SER A 82 -12.66 9.70 -6.58
N TRP A 83 -11.87 8.63 -6.68
CA TRP A 83 -12.44 7.30 -6.93
C TRP A 83 -13.35 6.91 -5.78
N THR A 84 -14.40 6.14 -6.09
CA THR A 84 -15.20 5.50 -5.05
C THR A 84 -14.43 4.33 -4.45
N LEU A 85 -14.81 3.91 -3.24
CA LEU A 85 -14.22 2.71 -2.64
C LEU A 85 -14.53 1.46 -3.45
N GLU A 86 -15.68 1.42 -4.10
CA GLU A 86 -16.07 0.32 -5.00
C GLU A 86 -15.11 0.22 -6.19
N GLU A 87 -14.76 1.35 -6.79
CA GLU A 87 -13.79 1.39 -7.89
C GLU A 87 -12.42 0.90 -7.44
N ALA A 88 -11.97 1.32 -6.25
CA ALA A 88 -10.71 0.87 -5.68
C ALA A 88 -10.74 -0.64 -5.38
N ALA A 89 -11.81 -1.13 -4.77
CA ALA A 89 -11.98 -2.55 -4.48
C ALA A 89 -11.98 -3.39 -5.75
N GLU A 90 -12.63 -2.93 -6.80
CA GLU A 90 -12.64 -3.62 -8.10
C GLU A 90 -11.24 -3.68 -8.71
N ALA A 91 -10.49 -2.59 -8.67
CA ALA A 91 -9.12 -2.56 -9.18
C ALA A 91 -8.22 -3.52 -8.40
N MET A 92 -8.34 -3.56 -7.08
CA MET A 92 -7.59 -4.49 -6.24
C MET A 92 -7.92 -5.94 -6.55
N SER A 93 -9.20 -6.26 -6.68
CA SER A 93 -9.68 -7.61 -6.98
C SER A 93 -9.20 -8.07 -8.36
N ARG A 94 -9.33 -7.21 -9.35
CA ARG A 94 -8.95 -7.53 -10.74
C ARG A 94 -7.46 -7.73 -10.89
N GLY A 95 -6.64 -6.91 -10.22
CA GLY A 95 -5.19 -6.97 -10.33
C GLY A 95 -4.50 -7.86 -9.30
N GLY A 96 -5.22 -8.36 -8.30
CA GLY A 96 -4.62 -9.10 -7.20
C GLY A 96 -3.82 -8.23 -6.24
N PHE A 97 -4.10 -6.94 -6.19
CA PHE A 97 -3.42 -5.98 -5.32
C PHE A 97 -4.17 -5.83 -4.00
N ARG A 98 -3.44 -5.56 -2.94
CA ARG A 98 -4.00 -5.23 -1.62
C ARG A 98 -3.79 -3.78 -1.24
N HIS A 99 -3.03 -3.05 -2.02
CA HIS A 99 -2.70 -1.65 -1.82
C HIS A 99 -2.71 -0.94 -3.15
N LEU A 100 -3.22 0.29 -3.18
CA LEU A 100 -3.11 1.18 -4.33
C LEU A 100 -2.47 2.47 -3.87
N ILE A 101 -1.53 2.98 -4.67
CA ILE A 101 -0.99 4.32 -4.46
C ILE A 101 -2.03 5.30 -4.97
N VAL A 102 -2.34 6.31 -4.16
CA VAL A 102 -3.28 7.37 -4.53
C VAL A 102 -2.46 8.54 -5.05
N LEU A 103 -2.67 8.89 -6.30
CA LEU A 103 -1.97 9.99 -6.97
C LEU A 103 -2.93 11.13 -7.28
N ASP A 104 -2.42 12.34 -7.12
CA ASP A 104 -3.02 13.54 -7.71
C ASP A 104 -1.94 14.26 -8.53
N ASP A 105 -2.21 15.50 -8.95
CA ASP A 105 -1.27 16.27 -9.78
C ASP A 105 0.06 16.57 -9.06
N ALA A 106 0.07 16.52 -7.73
CA ALA A 106 1.26 16.77 -6.92
C ALA A 106 2.10 15.51 -6.68
N GLY A 107 1.59 14.32 -7.03
CA GLY A 107 2.26 13.03 -6.83
C GLY A 107 1.52 12.14 -5.84
N PRO A 108 2.21 11.20 -5.20
CA PRO A 108 1.59 10.31 -4.21
C PRO A 108 1.07 11.10 -3.01
N VAL A 109 -0.22 11.00 -2.74
CA VAL A 109 -0.88 11.71 -1.63
C VAL A 109 -1.42 10.75 -0.57
N GLY A 110 -1.45 9.47 -0.86
CA GLY A 110 -1.92 8.47 0.08
C GLY A 110 -1.74 7.07 -0.44
N ILE A 111 -2.08 6.12 0.42
CA ILE A 111 -2.19 4.70 0.06
C ILE A 111 -3.52 4.22 0.60
N VAL A 112 -4.27 3.51 -0.22
CA VAL A 112 -5.49 2.83 0.20
C VAL A 112 -5.26 1.33 0.15
N SER A 113 -5.65 0.62 1.20
CA SER A 113 -5.50 -0.82 1.34
C SER A 113 -6.86 -1.50 1.43
N VAL A 114 -6.86 -2.82 1.22
CA VAL A 114 -8.05 -3.64 1.49
C VAL A 114 -8.50 -3.43 2.94
N ARG A 115 -7.56 -3.31 3.88
CA ARG A 115 -7.85 -3.06 5.29
C ARG A 115 -8.59 -1.74 5.49
N ASP A 116 -8.20 -0.69 4.77
CA ASP A 116 -8.86 0.61 4.83
C ASP A 116 -10.31 0.52 4.37
N ILE A 117 -10.56 -0.22 3.28
CA ILE A 117 -11.90 -0.43 2.75
C ILE A 117 -12.76 -1.18 3.76
N VAL A 118 -12.23 -2.27 4.32
CA VAL A 118 -12.94 -3.07 5.34
C VAL A 118 -13.23 -2.24 6.58
N ARG A 119 -12.26 -1.44 7.04
CA ARG A 119 -12.42 -0.59 8.22
C ARG A 119 -13.55 0.42 8.04
N CYS A 120 -13.66 1.02 6.85
CA CYS A 120 -14.73 1.98 6.55
C CYS A 120 -16.09 1.33 6.45
N TRP A 121 -16.14 0.05 6.11
CA TRP A 121 -17.38 -0.69 5.94
C TRP A 121 -17.84 -1.38 7.23
N ALA A 122 -16.92 -1.94 8.01
CA ALA A 122 -17.21 -2.72 9.20
C ALA A 122 -17.96 -1.96 10.31
N PRO A 123 -17.67 -0.67 10.59
CA PRO A 123 -18.40 0.06 11.64
C PRO A 123 -19.91 0.14 11.40
N ALA A 124 -20.35 0.28 10.15
CA ALA A 124 -21.78 0.33 9.83
C ALA A 124 -22.46 -1.00 10.14
N ARG A 125 -21.81 -2.11 9.83
CA ARG A 125 -22.34 -3.45 10.14
C ARG A 125 -22.38 -3.70 11.64
N ARG A 126 -21.31 -3.35 12.33
CA ARG A 126 -21.22 -3.52 13.78
C ARG A 126 -22.31 -2.73 14.49
N HIS A 127 -22.57 -1.51 14.05
CA HIS A 127 -23.64 -0.68 14.59
C HIS A 127 -25.00 -1.31 14.40
N ARG A 128 -25.28 -1.89 13.23
CA ARG A 128 -26.53 -2.61 12.99
C ARG A 128 -26.70 -3.81 13.91
N GLU A 129 -25.67 -4.58 14.11
CA GLU A 129 -25.68 -5.73 15.00
C GLU A 129 -26.00 -5.31 16.43
N THR A 130 -25.43 -4.20 16.87
CA THR A 130 -25.70 -3.65 18.20
C THR A 130 -27.17 -3.22 18.35
N LEU A 131 -27.75 -2.63 17.31
CA LEU A 131 -29.14 -2.19 17.32
C LEU A 131 -30.13 -3.36 17.30
N VAL A 132 -29.77 -4.46 16.67
CA VAL A 132 -30.60 -5.64 16.57
C VAL A 132 -30.49 -6.51 17.82
N GLY A 133 -29.31 -6.57 18.38
CA GLY A 133 -29.03 -7.36 19.57
C GLY A 133 -29.35 -6.61 20.85
#